data_e4b4e8005ecb23b06216a8d23423996f
#
_entry.id   e4b4e8005ecb23b06216a8d23423996f
#
_cell.length_a   1.000
_cell.length_b   1.000
_cell.length_c   1.000
_cell.angle_alpha   90.00
_cell.angle_beta   90.00
_cell.angle_gamma   90.00
#
_symmetry.space_group_name_H-M   'P 1'
#
loop_
_entity.id
_entity.type
_entity.pdbx_description
1 polymer ?
#
loop_
_entity_poly.entity_id
_entity_poly.type
_entity_poly.pdbx_seq_one_letter_code
_entity_poly.pdbx_strand_id
1 'polypeptide(L)'
;MSDSFLPQKDEIRRRLEGRYVGAVPHNQALDLRVVDYRPEHLSLALPYREDLVGNPETGVLHGGCITSLIDATCGGAVIMSLVAPRRIATLDLRIDYVRPALPHQEVICGAHCYKVTRHVAFVRAKAHHGDRANPIATASGTFVVFPDEGRREDDGASK
;
A
#
# COMPACT_ATOMS: atom_id res chain seq x y z
N MET A 1 -29.36 10.10 -11.36
CA MET A 1 -28.63 10.17 -10.09
C MET A 1 -27.26 9.53 -10.32
N SER A 2 -26.21 10.11 -10.33
CA SER A 2 -25.58 11.41 -10.55
C SER A 2 -24.13 11.09 -10.91
N ASP A 3 -23.72 11.51 -12.10
CA ASP A 3 -22.38 11.31 -12.69
C ASP A 3 -21.31 12.24 -12.09
N SER A 4 -21.61 12.88 -10.96
CA SER A 4 -20.68 13.84 -10.29
C SER A 4 -19.52 13.16 -9.54
N PHE A 5 -19.48 11.83 -9.48
CA PHE A 5 -18.46 11.08 -8.75
C PHE A 5 -17.23 10.69 -9.62
N LEU A 6 -17.37 10.72 -10.94
CA LEU A 6 -16.31 10.29 -11.87
C LEU A 6 -15.07 11.20 -11.89
N PRO A 7 -15.18 12.55 -11.91
CA PRO A 7 -14.01 13.42 -11.90
C PRO A 7 -13.16 13.28 -10.64
N GLN A 8 -13.78 12.99 -9.49
CA GLN A 8 -13.09 12.82 -8.22
C GLN A 8 -12.31 11.49 -8.15
N LYS A 9 -12.84 10.45 -8.79
CA LYS A 9 -12.16 9.15 -8.90
C LYS A 9 -10.86 9.26 -9.70
N ASP A 10 -10.91 9.88 -10.86
CA ASP A 10 -9.73 10.05 -11.72
C ASP A 10 -8.65 10.93 -11.08
N GLU A 11 -9.04 11.92 -10.30
CA GLU A 11 -8.10 12.76 -9.56
C GLU A 11 -7.41 11.99 -8.42
N ILE A 12 -8.16 11.19 -7.66
CA ILE A 12 -7.59 10.33 -6.61
C ILE A 12 -6.63 9.32 -7.23
N ARG A 13 -7.02 8.70 -8.34
CA ARG A 13 -6.17 7.74 -9.07
C ARG A 13 -4.87 8.40 -9.51
N ARG A 14 -4.91 9.55 -10.16
CA ARG A 14 -3.73 10.31 -10.58
C ARG A 14 -2.82 10.67 -9.40
N ARG A 15 -3.38 11.01 -8.25
CA ARG A 15 -2.60 11.27 -7.03
C ARG A 15 -1.93 10.03 -6.48
N LEU A 16 -2.63 8.90 -6.45
CA LEU A 16 -2.05 7.62 -6.03
C LEU A 16 -0.94 7.19 -6.98
N GLU A 17 -1.20 7.20 -8.29
CA GLU A 17 -0.23 6.81 -9.31
C GLU A 17 0.98 7.77 -9.33
N GLY A 18 0.76 9.09 -9.25
CA GLY A 18 1.81 10.09 -9.36
C GLY A 18 2.60 10.34 -8.07
N ARG A 19 1.92 10.43 -6.92
CA ARG A 19 2.56 10.86 -5.66
C ARG A 19 2.86 9.73 -4.70
N TYR A 20 2.15 8.63 -4.78
CA TYR A 20 2.37 7.51 -3.87
C TYR A 20 3.16 6.39 -4.53
N VAL A 21 2.73 5.89 -5.68
CA VAL A 21 3.43 4.83 -6.40
C VAL A 21 4.60 5.43 -7.20
N GLY A 22 4.33 6.44 -8.01
CA GLY A 22 5.28 7.01 -8.94
C GLY A 22 6.31 7.98 -8.33
N ALA A 23 6.12 8.49 -7.10
CA ALA A 23 7.10 9.35 -6.45
C ALA A 23 8.06 8.60 -5.51
N VAL A 24 7.78 7.34 -5.18
CA VAL A 24 8.64 6.51 -4.33
C VAL A 24 9.57 5.68 -5.20
N PRO A 25 10.91 5.94 -5.20
CA PRO A 25 11.86 5.25 -6.10
C PRO A 25 11.80 3.73 -5.99
N HIS A 26 11.61 3.20 -4.78
CA HIS A 26 11.50 1.75 -4.56
C HIS A 26 10.24 1.15 -5.22
N ASN A 27 9.11 1.84 -5.16
CA ASN A 27 7.87 1.41 -5.81
C ASN A 27 8.00 1.46 -7.34
N GLN A 28 8.70 2.48 -7.86
CA GLN A 28 9.02 2.57 -9.29
C GLN A 28 9.94 1.43 -9.74
N ALA A 29 11.00 1.13 -8.96
CA ALA A 29 11.93 0.04 -9.26
C ALA A 29 11.21 -1.32 -9.35
N LEU A 30 10.16 -1.51 -8.59
CA LEU A 30 9.30 -2.71 -8.61
C LEU A 30 8.17 -2.62 -9.65
N ASP A 31 8.01 -1.49 -10.34
CA ASP A 31 6.91 -1.24 -11.28
C ASP A 31 5.53 -1.49 -10.68
N LEU A 32 5.33 -1.04 -9.44
CA LEU A 32 4.04 -1.20 -8.77
C LEU A 32 2.96 -0.39 -9.47
N ARG A 33 1.76 -0.96 -9.59
CA ARG A 33 0.62 -0.33 -10.27
C ARG A 33 -0.61 -0.31 -9.37
N VAL A 34 -1.40 0.77 -9.44
CA VAL A 34 -2.70 0.87 -8.76
C VAL A 34 -3.73 0.01 -9.51
N VAL A 35 -4.32 -0.95 -8.81
CA VAL A 35 -5.39 -1.82 -9.33
C VAL A 35 -6.76 -1.30 -8.94
N ASP A 36 -6.96 -1.06 -7.65
CA ASP A 36 -8.23 -0.58 -7.09
C ASP A 36 -7.99 0.25 -5.84
N TYR A 37 -8.91 1.16 -5.55
CA TYR A 37 -8.89 1.99 -4.35
C TYR A 37 -10.29 2.44 -3.96
N ARG A 38 -10.50 2.62 -2.68
CA ARG A 38 -11.70 3.19 -2.06
C ARG A 38 -11.35 3.63 -0.64
N PRO A 39 -12.18 4.38 0.07
CA PRO A 39 -11.90 4.72 1.46
C PRO A 39 -11.46 3.49 2.25
N GLU A 40 -10.38 3.62 3.02
CA GLU A 40 -9.77 2.57 3.85
C GLU A 40 -9.15 1.39 3.09
N HIS A 41 -9.21 1.36 1.76
CA HIS A 41 -8.72 0.24 0.95
C HIS A 41 -7.81 0.72 -0.18
N LEU A 42 -6.77 -0.08 -0.44
CA LEU A 42 -5.93 0.03 -1.62
C LEU A 42 -5.58 -1.35 -2.13
N SER A 43 -5.52 -1.49 -3.45
CA SER A 43 -4.95 -2.67 -4.10
C SER A 43 -3.87 -2.24 -5.08
N LEU A 44 -2.68 -2.82 -4.94
CA LEU A 44 -1.55 -2.65 -5.84
C LEU A 44 -1.20 -3.98 -6.50
N ALA A 45 -0.59 -3.92 -7.69
CA ALA A 45 -0.04 -5.07 -8.39
C ALA A 45 1.46 -4.93 -8.55
N LEU A 46 2.16 -6.05 -8.42
CA LEU A 46 3.57 -6.27 -8.76
C LEU A 46 3.60 -7.14 -10.02
N PRO A 47 4.07 -6.65 -11.16
CA PRO A 47 4.22 -7.46 -12.35
C PRO A 47 5.30 -8.53 -12.15
N TYR A 48 5.14 -9.68 -12.80
CA TYR A 48 6.22 -10.66 -12.88
C TYR A 48 7.37 -10.10 -13.69
N ARG A 49 8.58 -10.22 -13.16
CA ARG A 49 9.83 -9.87 -13.85
C ARG A 49 10.92 -10.87 -13.46
N GLU A 50 11.74 -11.26 -14.41
CA GLU A 50 12.83 -12.22 -14.23
C GLU A 50 13.89 -11.76 -13.21
N ASP A 51 14.14 -10.46 -13.16
CA ASP A 51 15.08 -9.86 -12.20
C ASP A 51 14.55 -9.81 -10.74
N LEU A 52 13.28 -10.17 -10.53
CA LEU A 52 12.67 -10.30 -9.20
C LEU A 52 12.56 -11.77 -8.75
N VAL A 53 13.08 -12.71 -9.53
CA VAL A 53 13.03 -14.14 -9.20
C VAL A 53 13.96 -14.45 -8.04
N GLY A 54 13.46 -15.20 -7.07
CA GLY A 54 14.22 -15.69 -5.90
C GLY A 54 14.82 -17.06 -6.08
N ASN A 55 14.20 -17.89 -6.94
CA ASN A 55 14.71 -19.21 -7.29
C ASN A 55 14.73 -19.38 -8.82
N PRO A 56 15.91 -19.28 -9.46
CA PRO A 56 16.04 -19.38 -10.92
C PRO A 56 15.57 -20.71 -11.51
N GLU A 57 15.62 -21.81 -10.75
CA GLU A 57 15.17 -23.12 -11.23
C GLU A 57 13.66 -23.23 -11.38
N THR A 58 12.92 -22.51 -10.52
CA THR A 58 11.46 -22.59 -10.47
C THR A 58 10.76 -21.33 -11.01
N GLY A 59 11.48 -20.22 -11.18
CA GLY A 59 10.93 -18.93 -11.59
C GLY A 59 10.07 -18.25 -10.50
N VAL A 60 10.06 -18.77 -9.27
CA VAL A 60 9.29 -18.19 -8.15
C VAL A 60 9.88 -16.84 -7.74
N LEU A 61 9.03 -15.83 -7.58
CA LEU A 61 9.44 -14.51 -7.14
C LEU A 61 10.07 -14.52 -5.75
N HIS A 62 11.09 -13.68 -5.55
CA HIS A 62 11.70 -13.48 -4.23
C HIS A 62 10.69 -12.90 -3.25
N GLY A 63 10.62 -13.46 -2.03
CA GLY A 63 9.69 -12.99 -1.00
C GLY A 63 9.84 -11.51 -0.63
N GLY A 64 11.04 -10.96 -0.76
CA GLY A 64 11.32 -9.55 -0.49
C GLY A 64 10.52 -8.58 -1.37
N CYS A 65 10.33 -8.87 -2.67
CA CYS A 65 9.51 -8.01 -3.53
C CYS A 65 8.01 -8.09 -3.17
N ILE A 66 7.55 -9.25 -2.70
CA ILE A 66 6.19 -9.42 -2.17
C ILE A 66 6.02 -8.67 -0.84
N THR A 67 7.04 -8.71 0.04
CA THR A 67 7.06 -7.89 1.28
C THR A 67 6.91 -6.41 0.95
N SER A 68 7.70 -5.89 -0.01
CA SER A 68 7.64 -4.49 -0.44
C SER A 68 6.27 -4.12 -1.01
N LEU A 69 5.68 -5.00 -1.84
CA LEU A 69 4.31 -4.82 -2.33
C LEU A 69 3.30 -4.71 -1.18
N ILE A 70 3.38 -5.63 -0.22
CA ILE A 70 2.46 -5.66 0.93
C ILE A 70 2.61 -4.40 1.79
N ASP A 71 3.85 -4.00 2.11
CA ASP A 71 4.13 -2.79 2.90
C ASP A 71 3.59 -1.54 2.21
N ALA A 72 3.91 -1.35 0.93
CA ALA A 72 3.40 -0.23 0.14
C ALA A 72 1.86 -0.23 0.07
N THR A 73 1.23 -1.39 -0.12
CA THR A 73 -0.23 -1.47 -0.18
C THR A 73 -0.88 -1.14 1.18
N CYS A 74 -0.31 -1.64 2.27
CA CYS A 74 -0.76 -1.35 3.63
C CYS A 74 -0.64 0.15 3.96
N GLY A 75 0.52 0.75 3.70
CA GLY A 75 0.74 2.18 3.91
C GLY A 75 -0.23 3.03 3.09
N GLY A 76 -0.48 2.66 1.85
CA GLY A 76 -1.46 3.33 1.00
C GLY A 76 -2.89 3.22 1.52
N ALA A 77 -3.29 2.06 2.06
CA ALA A 77 -4.61 1.89 2.70
C ALA A 77 -4.75 2.78 3.94
N VAL A 78 -3.67 2.98 4.71
CA VAL A 78 -3.66 3.96 5.82
C VAL A 78 -3.87 5.37 5.29
N ILE A 79 -3.14 5.80 4.26
CA ILE A 79 -3.29 7.13 3.65
C ILE A 79 -4.74 7.35 3.18
N MET A 80 -5.36 6.34 2.57
CA MET A 80 -6.77 6.38 2.14
C MET A 80 -7.78 6.46 3.28
N SER A 81 -7.35 6.20 4.52
CA SER A 81 -8.18 6.25 5.74
C SER A 81 -8.06 7.58 6.48
N LEU A 82 -7.12 8.44 6.09
CA LEU A 82 -6.88 9.70 6.77
C LEU A 82 -7.75 10.81 6.17
N VAL A 83 -8.35 11.62 7.03
CA VAL A 83 -9.16 12.78 6.62
C VAL A 83 -8.31 13.87 5.95
N ALA A 84 -7.06 14.02 6.40
CA ALA A 84 -6.09 14.96 5.84
C ALA A 84 -4.74 14.26 5.62
N PRO A 85 -3.92 14.72 4.66
CA PRO A 85 -2.60 14.17 4.43
C PRO A 85 -1.74 14.26 5.70
N ARG A 86 -1.18 13.14 6.13
CA ARG A 86 -0.26 13.04 7.27
C ARG A 86 0.89 12.11 6.92
N ARG A 87 2.04 12.31 7.55
CA ARG A 87 3.15 11.36 7.46
C ARG A 87 2.81 10.10 8.23
N ILE A 88 3.22 8.97 7.69
CA ILE A 88 3.08 7.66 8.30
C ILE A 88 4.42 6.91 8.22
N ALA A 89 4.63 5.97 9.12
CA ALA A 89 5.73 5.00 9.00
C ALA A 89 5.28 3.64 9.56
N THR A 90 5.81 2.58 8.98
CA THR A 90 5.56 1.20 9.42
C THR A 90 6.18 0.99 10.80
N LEU A 91 5.38 0.55 11.78
CA LEU A 91 5.85 0.15 13.11
C LEU A 91 6.12 -1.34 13.16
N ASP A 92 5.18 -2.12 12.62
CA ASP A 92 5.25 -3.57 12.56
C ASP A 92 4.52 -4.07 11.32
N LEU A 93 5.06 -5.10 10.70
CA LEU A 93 4.44 -5.77 9.57
C LEU A 93 4.76 -7.26 9.65
N ARG A 94 3.79 -8.05 10.08
CA ARG A 94 3.85 -9.50 10.07
C ARG A 94 3.26 -10.03 8.77
N ILE A 95 4.00 -10.92 8.12
CA ILE A 95 3.59 -11.58 6.88
C ILE A 95 3.69 -13.10 7.08
N ASP A 96 2.60 -13.79 6.82
CA ASP A 96 2.55 -15.26 6.79
C ASP A 96 2.46 -15.69 5.32
N TYR A 97 3.55 -16.27 4.79
CA TYR A 97 3.59 -16.85 3.45
C TYR A 97 2.97 -18.25 3.50
N VAL A 98 1.92 -18.46 2.74
CA VAL A 98 1.16 -19.72 2.75
C VAL A 98 1.38 -20.56 1.50
N ARG A 99 1.90 -19.97 0.43
CA ARG A 99 2.31 -20.66 -0.79
C ARG A 99 3.26 -19.81 -1.65
N PRO A 100 4.03 -20.41 -2.57
CA PRO A 100 4.89 -19.66 -3.48
C PRO A 100 4.09 -18.81 -4.46
N ALA A 101 4.67 -17.68 -4.89
CA ALA A 101 4.18 -16.91 -6.03
C ALA A 101 4.58 -17.61 -7.32
N LEU A 102 3.58 -17.98 -8.14
CA LEU A 102 3.81 -18.72 -9.38
C LEU A 102 4.55 -17.85 -10.41
N PRO A 103 5.45 -18.47 -11.23
CA PRO A 103 6.13 -17.76 -12.30
C PRO A 103 5.15 -17.22 -13.35
N HIS A 104 5.56 -16.15 -14.02
CA HIS A 104 4.82 -15.50 -15.11
C HIS A 104 3.42 -14.98 -14.75
N GLN A 105 3.13 -14.83 -13.46
CA GLN A 105 1.87 -14.26 -12.98
C GLN A 105 2.16 -13.04 -12.10
N GLU A 106 1.38 -11.97 -12.29
CA GLU A 106 1.44 -10.81 -11.40
C GLU A 106 0.93 -11.17 -9.99
N VAL A 107 1.44 -10.47 -9.00
CA VAL A 107 0.95 -10.56 -7.63
C VAL A 107 0.14 -9.31 -7.32
N ILE A 108 -1.12 -9.48 -6.94
CA ILE A 108 -2.00 -8.41 -6.49
C ILE A 108 -2.07 -8.46 -4.97
N CYS A 109 -1.84 -7.34 -4.32
CA CYS A 109 -2.06 -7.18 -2.89
C CYS A 109 -3.24 -6.24 -2.66
N GLY A 110 -4.21 -6.67 -1.86
CA GLY A 110 -5.30 -5.84 -1.38
C GLY A 110 -5.19 -5.63 0.13
N ALA A 111 -5.19 -4.37 0.58
CA ALA A 111 -5.11 -3.98 1.98
C ALA A 111 -6.35 -3.21 2.45
N HIS A 112 -6.69 -3.37 3.72
CA HIS A 112 -7.76 -2.68 4.42
C HIS A 112 -7.27 -2.13 5.74
N CYS A 113 -7.33 -0.81 5.91
CA CYS A 113 -7.09 -0.14 7.16
C CYS A 113 -8.37 -0.14 7.99
N TYR A 114 -8.49 -1.07 8.92
CA TYR A 114 -9.73 -1.30 9.67
C TYR A 114 -9.86 -0.46 10.95
N LYS A 115 -8.79 0.22 11.34
CA LYS A 115 -8.82 1.10 12.51
C LYS A 115 -7.72 2.17 12.41
N VAL A 116 -8.11 3.41 12.63
CA VAL A 116 -7.19 4.53 12.85
C VAL A 116 -7.46 5.10 14.24
N THR A 117 -6.40 5.28 15.00
CA THR A 117 -6.40 6.01 16.27
C THR A 117 -5.67 7.34 16.10
N ARG A 118 -5.50 8.10 17.18
CA ARG A 118 -4.77 9.38 17.12
C ARG A 118 -3.34 9.22 16.58
N HIS A 119 -2.67 8.11 16.91
CA HIS A 119 -1.24 7.92 16.63
C HIS A 119 -0.90 6.62 15.90
N VAL A 120 -1.82 5.67 15.81
CA VAL A 120 -1.58 4.35 15.21
C VAL A 120 -2.74 3.96 14.31
N ALA A 121 -2.41 3.40 13.15
CA ALA A 121 -3.34 2.76 12.23
C ALA A 121 -3.07 1.25 12.16
N PHE A 122 -4.12 0.46 11.97
CA PHE A 122 -4.10 -1.00 11.93
C PHE A 122 -4.62 -1.50 10.59
N VAL A 123 -3.86 -2.39 9.95
CA VAL A 123 -4.11 -2.84 8.58
C VAL A 123 -4.07 -4.36 8.49
N ARG A 124 -4.88 -4.91 7.58
CA ARG A 124 -4.78 -6.30 7.11
C ARG A 124 -4.65 -6.33 5.61
N ALA A 125 -3.86 -7.27 5.09
CA ALA A 125 -3.65 -7.43 3.67
C ALA A 125 -3.61 -8.90 3.24
N LYS A 126 -3.88 -9.12 1.94
CA LYS A 126 -3.71 -10.41 1.27
C LYS A 126 -3.06 -10.20 -0.09
N ALA A 127 -2.00 -10.95 -0.36
CA ALA A 127 -1.38 -11.04 -1.69
C ALA A 127 -1.88 -12.31 -2.40
N HIS A 128 -2.22 -12.23 -3.70
CA HIS A 128 -2.82 -13.32 -4.48
C HIS A 128 -2.58 -13.15 -5.99
N HIS A 129 -2.86 -14.17 -6.78
CA HIS A 129 -2.85 -14.15 -8.25
C HIS A 129 -4.25 -13.97 -8.85
N GLY A 130 -5.04 -13.02 -8.32
CA GLY A 130 -6.43 -12.79 -8.76
C GLY A 130 -7.48 -13.40 -7.85
N ASP A 131 -7.23 -14.57 -7.24
CA ASP A 131 -8.14 -15.22 -6.29
C ASP A 131 -7.78 -14.86 -4.83
N ARG A 132 -8.56 -13.99 -4.20
CA ARG A 132 -8.39 -13.56 -2.80
C ARG A 132 -8.71 -14.66 -1.78
N ALA A 133 -9.45 -15.71 -2.18
CA ALA A 133 -9.74 -16.85 -1.31
C ALA A 133 -8.54 -17.79 -1.18
N ASN A 134 -7.62 -17.75 -2.17
CA ASN A 134 -6.41 -18.56 -2.22
C ASN A 134 -5.14 -17.66 -2.21
N PRO A 135 -4.80 -17.03 -1.08
CA PRO A 135 -3.70 -16.07 -1.02
C PRO A 135 -2.33 -16.74 -1.11
N ILE A 136 -1.34 -16.01 -1.60
CA ILE A 136 0.09 -16.31 -1.52
C ILE A 136 0.61 -15.99 -0.12
N ALA A 137 0.19 -14.84 0.40
CA ALA A 137 0.53 -14.37 1.72
C ALA A 137 -0.64 -13.60 2.35
N THR A 138 -0.71 -13.65 3.67
CA THR A 138 -1.57 -12.79 4.48
C THR A 138 -0.72 -11.92 5.37
N ALA A 139 -1.18 -10.71 5.67
CA ALA A 139 -0.43 -9.80 6.52
C ALA A 139 -1.32 -9.03 7.49
N SER A 140 -0.72 -8.66 8.61
CA SER A 140 -1.23 -7.68 9.55
C SER A 140 -0.12 -6.70 9.88
N GLY A 141 -0.45 -5.41 9.97
CA GLY A 141 0.54 -4.37 10.25
C GLY A 141 -0.02 -3.23 11.06
N THR A 142 0.89 -2.48 11.65
CA THR A 142 0.61 -1.25 12.36
C THR A 142 1.50 -0.13 11.83
N PHE A 143 0.93 1.06 11.75
CA PHE A 143 1.62 2.25 11.23
C PHE A 143 1.48 3.38 12.24
N VAL A 144 2.58 4.08 12.54
CA VAL A 144 2.50 5.36 13.23
C VAL A 144 1.89 6.40 12.31
N VAL A 145 0.99 7.20 12.84
CA VAL A 145 0.42 8.36 12.17
C VAL A 145 0.95 9.58 12.89
N PHE A 146 1.90 10.30 12.25
CA PHE A 146 2.51 11.46 12.85
C PHE A 146 1.50 12.60 13.02
N PRO A 147 1.67 13.46 14.04
CA PRO A 147 0.88 14.68 14.16
C PRO A 147 0.96 15.52 12.88
N ASP A 148 -0.08 16.32 12.61
CA ASP A 148 -0.06 17.31 11.56
C ASP A 148 0.97 18.40 11.95
N GLU A 149 2.03 18.56 11.16
CA GLU A 149 3.03 19.62 11.36
C GLU A 149 2.53 20.99 10.87
N GLY A 150 1.29 21.09 10.46
CA GLY A 150 0.63 22.28 9.96
C GLY A 150 -0.08 23.08 11.04
N ARG A 151 0.66 23.63 12.00
CA ARG A 151 0.53 24.89 12.73
C ARG A 151 1.53 24.90 13.87
N ARG A 152 2.75 25.32 13.59
CA ARG A 152 3.45 26.06 14.63
C ARG A 152 2.59 27.30 14.84
N GLU A 153 1.82 27.32 15.89
CA GLU A 153 1.33 28.58 16.43
C GLU A 153 2.58 29.41 16.66
N ASP A 154 2.70 30.51 15.94
CA ASP A 154 3.61 31.60 16.28
C ASP A 154 3.17 32.08 17.67
N ASP A 155 3.68 31.43 18.71
CA ASP A 155 3.63 31.99 20.04
C ASP A 155 4.51 33.24 20.01
N GLY A 156 3.85 34.32 19.62
CA GLY A 156 4.32 35.67 19.79
C GLY A 156 4.64 35.91 21.26
N ALA A 157 5.88 35.62 21.63
CA ALA A 157 6.46 36.16 22.84
C ALA A 157 6.99 37.55 22.51
N SER A 158 6.07 38.53 22.49
CA SER A 158 6.41 39.90 22.84
C SER A 158 6.87 39.90 24.28
N LYS A 159 8.17 40.15 24.52
CA LYS A 159 8.65 41.01 25.61
C LYS A 159 10.10 41.37 25.36
#